data_19e7cf63f4ad650472a7e01569c8aea6
#
_entry.id   19e7cf63f4ad650472a7e01569c8aea6
#
_cell.length_a   1.000
_cell.length_b   1.000
_cell.length_c   1.000
_cell.angle_alpha   90.00
_cell.angle_beta   90.00
_cell.angle_gamma   90.00
#
_symmetry.space_group_name_H-M   'P 1'
#
loop_
_entity.id
_entity.type
_entity.pdbx_description
1 polymer ?
#
loop_
_entity_poly.entity_id
_entity_poly.type
_entity_poly.pdbx_seq_one_letter_code
_entity_poly.pdbx_strand_id
1 'polypeptide(L)'
;MREELFEAIKTAMADTEVKHIDLWNHNVEFLEQEDAWPLPALFVEFGEITWEPLTGIHLRGTGEVRLHLVTNWSDGGYDAAFALCSKVTTKTFGLRGRSFDHLRLLRTETNHNHEEILENIDTYSVRYLRYGG
;
A
#
# COMPACT_ATOMS: atom_id res chain seq x y z
N MET A 1 6.02 13.79 -3.79
CA MET A 1 4.94 13.44 -2.83
C MET A 1 4.60 11.95 -2.90
N ARG A 2 3.90 11.53 -3.94
CA ARG A 2 3.54 10.11 -4.08
C ARG A 2 4.77 9.24 -4.28
N GLU A 3 5.77 9.73 -5.01
CA GLU A 3 7.03 9.06 -5.25
C GLU A 3 7.76 8.80 -3.93
N GLU A 4 7.80 9.80 -3.06
CA GLU A 4 8.45 9.68 -1.76
C GLU A 4 7.74 8.66 -0.88
N LEU A 5 6.40 8.68 -0.87
CA LEU A 5 5.60 7.71 -0.12
C LEU A 5 5.81 6.29 -0.66
N PHE A 6 5.79 6.13 -1.98
CA PHE A 6 6.01 4.83 -2.61
C PHE A 6 7.38 4.25 -2.26
N GLU A 7 8.43 5.07 -2.34
CA GLU A 7 9.77 4.63 -1.98
C GLU A 7 9.90 4.32 -0.49
N ALA A 8 9.23 5.09 0.37
CA ALA A 8 9.21 4.81 1.81
C ALA A 8 8.54 3.47 2.10
N ILE A 9 7.46 3.16 1.41
CA ILE A 9 6.78 1.85 1.55
C ILE A 9 7.71 0.73 1.10
N LYS A 10 8.36 0.86 -0.04
CA LYS A 10 9.30 -0.14 -0.54
C LYS A 10 10.42 -0.40 0.46
N THR A 11 11.00 0.66 1.00
CA THR A 11 12.07 0.55 1.99
C THR A 11 11.58 -0.14 3.27
N ALA A 12 10.37 0.21 3.72
CA ALA A 12 9.81 -0.38 4.92
C ALA A 12 9.55 -1.88 4.78
N MET A 13 9.28 -2.35 3.55
CA MET A 13 8.99 -3.76 3.29
C MET A 13 10.23 -4.62 3.03
N ALA A 14 11.41 -4.01 2.97
CA ALA A 14 12.65 -4.70 2.59
C ALA A 14 13.01 -5.87 3.50
N ASP A 15 12.61 -5.82 4.78
CA ASP A 15 12.88 -6.89 5.75
C ASP A 15 11.63 -7.76 6.01
N THR A 16 10.67 -7.74 5.12
CA THR A 16 9.49 -8.58 5.20
C THR A 16 9.54 -9.69 4.14
N GLU A 17 8.56 -10.58 4.19
CA GLU A 17 8.41 -11.66 3.22
C GLU A 17 7.87 -11.18 1.86
N VAL A 18 7.54 -9.90 1.71
CA VAL A 18 7.03 -9.34 0.45
C VAL A 18 8.12 -9.42 -0.61
N LYS A 19 7.81 -10.06 -1.74
CA LYS A 19 8.78 -10.33 -2.82
C LYS A 19 8.65 -9.40 -4.00
N HIS A 20 7.52 -8.73 -4.15
CA HIS A 20 7.26 -7.87 -5.30
C HIS A 20 6.43 -6.66 -4.84
N ILE A 21 6.83 -5.47 -5.24
CA ILE A 21 6.12 -4.23 -4.92
C ILE A 21 6.00 -3.41 -6.19
N ASP A 22 4.77 -3.01 -6.54
CA ASP A 22 4.51 -2.22 -7.73
C ASP A 22 3.25 -1.38 -7.54
N LEU A 23 2.91 -0.58 -8.53
CA LEU A 23 1.67 0.17 -8.55
C LEU A 23 0.51 -0.76 -8.91
N TRP A 24 -0.65 -0.46 -8.34
CA TRP A 24 -1.87 -1.22 -8.61
C TRP A 24 -2.43 -0.88 -9.99
N ASN A 25 -2.75 -1.91 -10.77
CA ASN A 25 -3.40 -1.76 -12.07
C ASN A 25 -4.33 -2.96 -12.34
N HIS A 26 -5.04 -3.43 -11.31
CA HIS A 26 -5.85 -4.65 -11.36
C HIS A 26 -5.02 -5.91 -11.54
N ASN A 27 -3.82 -5.92 -10.97
CA ASN A 27 -2.81 -6.97 -11.15
C ASN A 27 -3.30 -8.36 -10.76
N VAL A 28 -4.23 -8.47 -9.79
CA VAL A 28 -4.76 -9.76 -9.33
C VAL A 28 -5.45 -10.51 -10.46
N GLU A 29 -6.03 -9.80 -11.44
CA GLU A 29 -6.71 -10.42 -12.57
C GLU A 29 -5.77 -11.20 -13.49
N PHE A 30 -4.46 -10.96 -13.37
CA PHE A 30 -3.44 -11.57 -14.22
C PHE A 30 -2.62 -12.66 -13.52
N LEU A 31 -3.04 -13.07 -12.31
CA LEU A 31 -2.27 -14.04 -11.51
C LEU A 31 -2.14 -15.41 -12.15
N GLU A 32 -3.06 -15.77 -13.04
CA GLU A 32 -3.05 -17.07 -13.73
C GLU A 32 -2.13 -17.09 -14.96
N GLN A 33 -1.53 -15.96 -15.31
CA GLN A 33 -0.63 -15.87 -16.44
C GLN A 33 0.75 -16.41 -16.07
N GLU A 34 1.47 -16.96 -17.06
CA GLU A 34 2.78 -17.58 -16.84
C GLU A 34 3.80 -16.65 -16.20
N ASP A 35 3.71 -15.37 -16.48
CA ASP A 35 4.65 -14.36 -15.98
C ASP A 35 4.14 -13.63 -14.73
N ALA A 36 3.29 -14.28 -13.94
CA ALA A 36 2.80 -13.72 -12.71
C ALA A 36 3.96 -13.41 -11.74
N TRP A 37 3.77 -12.38 -10.94
CA TRP A 37 4.80 -11.93 -10.00
C TRP A 37 4.99 -12.95 -8.88
N PRO A 38 6.17 -12.95 -8.25
CA PRO A 38 6.34 -13.78 -7.05
C PRO A 38 5.43 -13.28 -5.93
N LEU A 39 4.85 -14.21 -5.19
CA LEU A 39 4.02 -13.90 -4.03
C LEU A 39 4.81 -14.15 -2.74
N PRO A 40 4.58 -13.39 -1.69
CA PRO A 40 3.60 -12.31 -1.54
C PRO A 40 3.98 -11.07 -2.34
N ALA A 41 2.97 -10.38 -2.87
CA ALA A 41 3.17 -9.15 -3.63
C ALA A 41 2.34 -8.02 -3.03
N LEU A 42 2.89 -6.82 -3.04
CA LEU A 42 2.23 -5.63 -2.53
C LEU A 42 2.06 -4.63 -3.67
N PHE A 43 0.83 -4.19 -3.89
CA PHE A 43 0.52 -3.20 -4.91
C PHE A 43 -0.05 -1.95 -4.26
N VAL A 44 0.46 -0.80 -4.67
CA VAL A 44 0.10 0.49 -4.10
C VAL A 44 -0.83 1.23 -5.05
N GLU A 45 -2.00 1.59 -4.55
CA GLU A 45 -2.99 2.34 -5.31
C GLU A 45 -3.17 3.72 -4.69
N PHE A 46 -2.91 4.77 -5.45
CA PHE A 46 -3.10 6.15 -5.00
C PHE A 46 -4.49 6.63 -5.40
N GLY A 47 -5.23 7.12 -4.40
CA GLY A 47 -6.54 7.68 -4.63
C GLY A 47 -6.50 9.18 -4.89
N GLU A 48 -7.67 9.79 -4.86
CA GLU A 48 -7.83 11.23 -5.04
C GLU A 48 -7.18 12.00 -3.91
N ILE A 49 -6.59 13.15 -4.22
CA ILE A 49 -6.05 14.08 -3.25
C ILE A 49 -6.86 15.35 -3.32
N THR A 50 -7.42 15.77 -2.17
CA THR A 50 -8.14 17.03 -2.02
C THR A 50 -7.18 18.05 -1.44
N TRP A 51 -7.03 19.19 -2.10
CA TRP A 51 -6.07 20.21 -1.72
C TRP A 51 -6.74 21.40 -1.05
N GLU A 52 -6.03 21.99 -0.08
CA GLU A 52 -6.41 23.28 0.51
C GLU A 52 -5.18 24.17 0.56
N PRO A 53 -5.35 25.49 0.34
CA PRO A 53 -4.24 26.42 0.42
C PRO A 53 -3.81 26.61 1.89
N LEU A 54 -2.50 26.75 2.09
CA LEU A 54 -1.95 27.15 3.39
C LEU A 54 -1.65 28.65 3.33
N THR A 55 -0.42 28.98 2.95
CA THR A 55 0.05 30.36 2.89
C THR A 55 0.78 30.54 1.58
N GLY A 56 0.43 31.58 0.81
CA GLY A 56 1.04 31.82 -0.48
C GLY A 56 0.78 30.68 -1.44
N ILE A 57 1.84 30.09 -1.97
CA ILE A 57 1.77 28.99 -2.95
C ILE A 57 1.90 27.59 -2.32
N HIS A 58 1.89 27.53 -0.99
CA HIS A 58 1.98 26.25 -0.29
C HIS A 58 0.60 25.61 -0.19
N LEU A 59 0.54 24.28 -0.39
CA LEU A 59 -0.70 23.53 -0.35
C LEU A 59 -0.58 22.36 0.62
N ARG A 60 -1.70 22.05 1.26
CA ARG A 60 -1.84 20.83 2.04
C ARG A 60 -2.90 19.96 1.40
N GLY A 61 -2.59 18.71 1.17
CA GLY A 61 -3.50 17.76 0.58
C GLY A 61 -3.88 16.66 1.55
N THR A 62 -5.08 16.13 1.39
CA THR A 62 -5.52 14.93 2.09
C THR A 62 -5.94 13.93 1.02
N GLY A 63 -5.34 12.76 1.05
CA GLY A 63 -5.61 11.74 0.06
C GLY A 63 -5.73 10.37 0.66
N GLU A 64 -6.04 9.40 -0.19
CA GLU A 64 -6.07 8.01 0.20
C GLU A 64 -4.99 7.24 -0.53
N VAL A 65 -4.43 6.25 0.14
CA VAL A 65 -3.55 5.26 -0.45
C VAL A 65 -4.02 3.90 0.00
N ARG A 66 -4.09 2.96 -0.94
CA ARG A 66 -4.50 1.58 -0.66
C ARG A 66 -3.34 0.65 -0.91
N LEU A 67 -3.13 -0.26 0.02
CA LEU A 67 -2.11 -1.30 -0.11
C LEU A 67 -2.81 -2.64 -0.33
N HIS A 68 -2.64 -3.18 -1.52
CA HIS A 68 -3.17 -4.49 -1.90
C HIS A 68 -2.09 -5.54 -1.65
N LEU A 69 -2.20 -6.27 -0.56
CA LEU A 69 -1.29 -7.38 -0.27
C LEU A 69 -1.89 -8.68 -0.79
N VAL A 70 -1.21 -9.29 -1.73
CA VAL A 70 -1.67 -10.53 -2.38
C VAL A 70 -0.81 -11.67 -1.88
N THR A 71 -1.46 -12.68 -1.28
CA THR A 71 -0.78 -13.84 -0.72
C THR A 71 -1.41 -15.13 -1.27
N ASN A 72 -0.60 -16.19 -1.30
CA ASN A 72 -1.11 -17.54 -1.51
C ASN A 72 -1.24 -18.18 -0.13
N TRP A 73 -2.45 -18.22 0.43
CA TRP A 73 -2.66 -18.70 1.80
C TRP A 73 -2.48 -20.20 1.94
N SER A 74 -2.47 -20.96 0.83
CA SER A 74 -2.20 -22.39 0.90
C SER A 74 -0.72 -22.67 1.19
N ASP A 75 0.15 -21.68 0.96
CA ASP A 75 1.58 -21.77 1.21
C ASP A 75 1.86 -21.20 2.61
N GLY A 76 1.81 -22.04 3.62
CA GLY A 76 2.03 -21.65 5.01
C GLY A 76 0.75 -21.45 5.83
N GLY A 77 -0.43 -21.49 5.19
CA GLY A 77 -1.72 -21.41 5.86
C GLY A 77 -2.20 -19.99 6.12
N TYR A 78 -3.39 -19.88 6.70
CA TYR A 78 -4.01 -18.62 7.05
C TYR A 78 -3.18 -17.80 8.03
N ASP A 79 -2.57 -18.48 9.00
CA ASP A 79 -1.81 -17.81 10.06
C ASP A 79 -0.65 -17.02 9.48
N ALA A 80 0.07 -17.59 8.50
CA ALA A 80 1.17 -16.91 7.84
C ALA A 80 0.68 -15.70 7.03
N ALA A 81 -0.44 -15.86 6.31
CA ALA A 81 -1.01 -14.77 5.51
C ALA A 81 -1.45 -13.60 6.39
N PHE A 82 -2.19 -13.86 7.46
CA PHE A 82 -2.66 -12.80 8.35
C PHE A 82 -1.52 -12.19 9.18
N ALA A 83 -0.51 -12.98 9.54
CA ALA A 83 0.67 -12.45 10.21
C ALA A 83 1.42 -11.46 9.31
N LEU A 84 1.52 -11.75 8.02
CA LEU A 84 2.14 -10.83 7.06
C LEU A 84 1.28 -9.58 6.88
N CYS A 85 -0.05 -9.70 6.82
CA CYS A 85 -0.93 -8.55 6.77
C CYS A 85 -0.67 -7.59 7.94
N SER A 86 -0.60 -8.14 9.15
CA SER A 86 -0.32 -7.35 10.35
C SER A 86 1.05 -6.69 10.30
N LYS A 87 2.05 -7.41 9.81
CA LYS A 87 3.41 -6.88 9.67
C LYS A 87 3.45 -5.72 8.69
N VAL A 88 2.79 -5.86 7.54
CA VAL A 88 2.70 -4.80 6.54
C VAL A 88 2.03 -3.56 7.12
N THR A 89 0.91 -3.74 7.83
CA THR A 89 0.22 -2.65 8.50
C THR A 89 1.13 -1.94 9.50
N THR A 90 1.82 -2.70 10.34
CA THR A 90 2.74 -2.16 11.34
C THR A 90 3.88 -1.37 10.68
N LYS A 91 4.46 -1.92 9.61
CA LYS A 91 5.57 -1.26 8.90
C LYS A 91 5.12 0.02 8.19
N THR A 92 3.88 0.09 7.74
CA THR A 92 3.34 1.26 7.06
C THR A 92 2.92 2.35 8.05
N PHE A 93 2.39 1.93 9.19
CA PHE A 93 1.90 2.85 10.21
C PHE A 93 3.04 3.74 10.71
N GLY A 94 2.81 5.04 10.67
CA GLY A 94 3.80 6.00 11.16
C GLY A 94 4.88 6.38 10.16
N LEU A 95 4.84 5.88 8.94
CA LEU A 95 5.75 6.37 7.90
C LEU A 95 5.52 7.85 7.66
N ARG A 96 6.62 8.58 7.45
CA ARG A 96 6.58 9.99 7.12
C ARG A 96 7.82 10.39 6.34
N GLY A 97 7.67 11.42 5.53
CA GLY A 97 8.74 12.00 4.75
C GLY A 97 8.66 13.50 4.77
N ARG A 98 9.32 14.13 3.82
CA ARG A 98 9.32 15.60 3.70
C ARG A 98 8.00 16.12 3.15
N SER A 99 7.35 15.34 2.30
CA SER A 99 6.14 15.76 1.58
C SER A 99 4.89 14.99 1.98
N PHE A 100 4.99 14.07 2.92
CA PHE A 100 3.83 13.34 3.42
C PHE A 100 4.00 12.97 4.89
N ASP A 101 2.87 12.86 5.59
CA ASP A 101 2.84 12.38 6.97
C ASP A 101 1.41 11.94 7.33
N HIS A 102 1.18 11.63 8.60
CA HIS A 102 -0.12 11.31 9.16
C HIS A 102 -0.83 10.17 8.40
N LEU A 103 -0.09 9.09 8.10
CA LEU A 103 -0.70 7.87 7.58
C LEU A 103 -1.58 7.26 8.67
N ARG A 104 -2.89 7.20 8.40
CA ARG A 104 -3.88 6.68 9.34
C ARG A 104 -4.70 5.61 8.67
N LEU A 105 -4.73 4.43 9.27
CA LEU A 105 -5.52 3.32 8.74
C LEU A 105 -7.01 3.62 8.90
N LEU A 106 -7.75 3.58 7.80
CA LEU A 106 -9.18 3.84 7.78
C LEU A 106 -10.01 2.56 7.78
N ARG A 107 -9.61 1.57 6.99
CA ARG A 107 -10.33 0.31 6.88
C ARG A 107 -9.45 -0.77 6.27
N THR A 108 -9.83 -2.01 6.50
CA THR A 108 -9.19 -3.19 5.92
C THR A 108 -10.26 -4.04 5.27
N GLU A 109 -10.04 -4.42 4.02
CA GLU A 109 -10.93 -5.33 3.30
C GLU A 109 -10.17 -6.60 2.95
N THR A 110 -10.88 -7.73 2.91
CA THR A 110 -10.29 -9.02 2.54
C THR A 110 -11.10 -9.61 1.41
N ASN A 111 -10.45 -9.88 0.28
CA ASN A 111 -11.08 -10.48 -0.88
C ASN A 111 -10.50 -11.86 -1.16
N HIS A 112 -11.39 -12.81 -1.45
CA HIS A 112 -11.03 -14.16 -1.85
C HIS A 112 -11.31 -14.31 -3.34
N ASN A 113 -10.47 -13.67 -4.17
CA ASN A 113 -10.70 -13.58 -5.61
C ASN A 113 -10.44 -14.89 -6.34
N HIS A 114 -9.54 -15.72 -5.80
CA HIS A 114 -9.17 -17.02 -6.35
C HIS A 114 -9.06 -18.03 -5.21
N GLU A 115 -9.17 -19.30 -5.55
CA GLU A 115 -9.22 -20.37 -4.56
C GLU A 115 -8.09 -20.34 -3.53
N GLU A 116 -6.86 -20.04 -3.98
CA GLU A 116 -5.67 -20.05 -3.12
C GLU A 116 -5.13 -18.66 -2.83
N ILE A 117 -5.75 -17.62 -3.39
CA ILE A 117 -5.26 -16.26 -3.32
C ILE A 117 -6.12 -15.43 -2.38
N LEU A 118 -5.45 -14.76 -1.46
CA LEU A 118 -6.05 -13.80 -0.56
C LEU A 118 -5.53 -12.42 -0.91
N GLU A 119 -6.43 -11.46 -1.07
CA GLU A 119 -6.06 -10.06 -1.25
C GLU A 119 -6.53 -9.27 -0.04
N ASN A 120 -5.57 -8.68 0.68
CA ASN A 120 -5.85 -7.81 1.82
C ASN A 120 -5.64 -6.37 1.37
N ILE A 121 -6.66 -5.53 1.55
CA ILE A 121 -6.60 -4.14 1.12
C ILE A 121 -6.72 -3.24 2.36
N ASP A 122 -5.61 -2.59 2.71
CA ASP A 122 -5.58 -1.57 3.75
C ASP A 122 -5.69 -0.20 3.09
N THR A 123 -6.67 0.58 3.53
CA THR A 123 -6.87 1.95 3.05
C THR A 123 -6.42 2.93 4.12
N TYR A 124 -5.50 3.81 3.75
CA TYR A 124 -4.95 4.84 4.63
C TYR A 124 -5.36 6.23 4.15
N SER A 125 -5.60 7.12 5.11
CA SER A 125 -5.61 8.55 4.86
C SER A 125 -4.18 9.05 5.00
N VAL A 126 -3.74 9.93 4.13
CA VAL A 126 -2.39 10.49 4.16
C VAL A 126 -2.46 11.99 3.93
N ARG A 127 -1.62 12.73 4.66
CA ARG A 127 -1.48 14.18 4.46
C ARG A 127 -0.27 14.43 3.58
N TYR A 128 -0.50 15.18 2.51
CA TYR A 128 0.57 15.62 1.61
C TYR A 128 0.83 17.10 1.81
N LEU A 129 2.11 17.47 1.71
CA LEU A 129 2.55 18.85 1.78
C LEU A 129 3.25 19.18 0.46
N ARG A 130 2.77 20.23 -0.20
CA ARG A 130 3.37 20.72 -1.42
C ARG A 130 3.83 22.15 -1.21
N TYR A 131 5.13 22.34 -1.22
CA TYR A 131 5.73 23.66 -1.12
C TYR A 131 5.91 24.18 -2.54
N GLY A 132 5.31 25.34 -2.81
CA GLY A 132 5.38 25.94 -4.14
C GLY A 132 6.77 26.45 -4.45
N GLY A 133 7.10 26.46 -5.73
CA GLY A 133 8.38 26.97 -6.20
C GLY A 133 9.18 25.98 -7.00
#